data_f65234936b37469d347b2a5563d76076
#
_entry.id   f65234936b37469d347b2a5563d76076
#
_cell.length_a   1.000
_cell.length_b   1.000
_cell.length_c   1.000
_cell.angle_alpha   90.00
_cell.angle_beta   90.00
_cell.angle_gamma   90.00
#
_symmetry.space_group_name_H-M   'P 1'
#
loop_
_entity.id
_entity.type
_entity.pdbx_description
1 polymer ?
#
loop_
_entity_poly.entity_id
_entity_poly.type
_entity_poly.pdbx_seq_one_letter_code
_entity_poly.pdbx_strand_id
1 'polypeptide(L)'
;MSDLKALDNSVERPPAVQDYWRGFCVATGLDPATPYQAWYFGDTAELAHELVELVLHGPKRATAGLSEFNDQMPQVKPVAGGYSVLTERDGTPRAVIRTTVLERRPFCEVDASFALDEGEGDRTLADWKDGHRRFFTCELALLGRRFDESMAVDLERFELLYPFDAALNPVGCGPRLLPCLLPGAMAASAALQSQYYARDHGFGVVFEAGRMADIAGFLARFDSDRDGVWVAVDGGHVQGTIVIDGGADDDPRRAQLRWFIVADGLRGQGMGRRLLEAAMAFAGRRYERVHLGTFAGLDAARHLYEDFGFRRTLERPSTQWGPEVLEQHWEWVR
;
A
#
# COMPACT_ATOMS: atom_id res chain seq x y z
N MET A 1 -6.10 -15.26 -2.35
CA MET A 1 -6.42 -15.28 -3.80
C MET A 1 -7.84 -15.77 -4.13
N SER A 2 -8.56 -16.51 -3.24
CA SER A 2 -9.96 -16.93 -3.48
C SER A 2 -10.96 -15.77 -3.39
N ASP A 3 -10.72 -14.81 -2.50
CA ASP A 3 -11.70 -13.76 -2.19
C ASP A 3 -11.72 -12.60 -3.22
N LEU A 4 -10.60 -12.32 -3.88
CA LEU A 4 -10.55 -11.32 -4.96
C LEU A 4 -11.32 -11.74 -6.23
N LYS A 5 -11.57 -13.04 -6.42
CA LYS A 5 -12.41 -13.54 -7.54
C LYS A 5 -13.91 -13.28 -7.35
N ALA A 6 -14.34 -12.91 -6.14
CA ALA A 6 -15.74 -12.57 -5.87
C ALA A 6 -16.14 -11.16 -6.33
N LEU A 7 -15.19 -10.30 -6.70
CA LEU A 7 -15.45 -8.98 -7.27
C LEU A 7 -15.84 -9.16 -8.74
N ASP A 8 -17.13 -9.01 -9.03
CA ASP A 8 -17.67 -9.17 -10.38
C ASP A 8 -17.41 -7.93 -11.23
N ASN A 9 -16.55 -8.07 -12.25
CA ASN A 9 -16.30 -7.02 -13.24
C ASN A 9 -17.47 -6.85 -14.25
N SER A 10 -18.55 -7.65 -14.16
CA SER A 10 -19.71 -7.58 -15.06
C SER A 10 -20.63 -6.39 -14.78
N VAL A 11 -20.48 -5.69 -13.66
CA VAL A 11 -21.25 -4.46 -13.39
C VAL A 11 -20.71 -3.35 -14.28
N GLU A 12 -21.53 -2.89 -15.22
CA GLU A 12 -21.19 -1.76 -16.10
C GLU A 12 -21.00 -0.49 -15.27
N ARG A 13 -19.77 0.03 -15.24
CA ARG A 13 -19.41 1.25 -14.51
C ARG A 13 -19.44 2.45 -15.45
N PRO A 14 -19.74 3.65 -14.95
CA PRO A 14 -19.68 4.87 -15.77
C PRO A 14 -18.32 5.00 -16.48
N PRO A 15 -18.27 5.47 -17.74
CA PRO A 15 -17.01 5.63 -18.50
C PRO A 15 -15.96 6.43 -17.75
N ALA A 16 -16.34 7.50 -17.04
CA ALA A 16 -15.42 8.32 -16.23
C ALA A 16 -14.72 7.50 -15.13
N VAL A 17 -15.44 6.58 -14.47
CA VAL A 17 -14.87 5.69 -13.45
C VAL A 17 -13.90 4.69 -14.07
N GLN A 18 -14.27 4.13 -15.25
CA GLN A 18 -13.38 3.20 -15.97
C GLN A 18 -12.10 3.88 -16.44
N ASP A 19 -12.19 5.12 -16.95
CA ASP A 19 -11.03 5.89 -17.40
C ASP A 19 -10.13 6.28 -16.22
N TYR A 20 -10.71 6.66 -15.08
CA TYR A 20 -9.98 6.97 -13.87
C TYR A 20 -9.22 5.75 -13.32
N TRP A 21 -9.87 4.60 -13.27
CA TRP A 21 -9.24 3.33 -12.90
C TRP A 21 -8.10 2.97 -13.87
N ARG A 22 -8.35 3.08 -15.18
CA ARG A 22 -7.32 2.81 -16.21
C ARG A 22 -6.12 3.74 -16.05
N GLY A 23 -6.34 5.03 -15.75
CA GLY A 23 -5.27 5.99 -15.45
C GLY A 23 -4.40 5.56 -14.28
N PHE A 24 -5.03 5.11 -13.19
CA PHE A 24 -4.32 4.55 -12.04
C PHE A 24 -3.52 3.29 -12.42
N CYS A 25 -4.12 2.35 -13.15
CA CYS A 25 -3.45 1.12 -13.59
C CYS A 25 -2.24 1.41 -14.47
N VAL A 26 -2.38 2.29 -15.46
CA VAL A 26 -1.26 2.71 -16.32
C VAL A 26 -0.13 3.31 -15.50
N ALA A 27 -0.46 4.16 -14.53
CA ALA A 27 0.55 4.85 -13.72
C ALA A 27 1.27 3.93 -12.72
N THR A 28 0.63 2.83 -12.30
CA THR A 28 1.18 1.89 -11.29
C THR A 28 1.67 0.58 -11.88
N GLY A 29 1.42 0.32 -13.17
CA GLY A 29 1.70 -0.96 -13.80
C GLY A 29 0.75 -2.10 -13.36
N LEU A 30 -0.36 -1.76 -12.71
CA LEU A 30 -1.39 -2.74 -12.34
C LEU A 30 -2.17 -3.17 -13.58
N ASP A 31 -2.53 -4.46 -13.67
CA ASP A 31 -3.40 -4.95 -14.74
C ASP A 31 -4.76 -4.23 -14.68
N PRO A 32 -5.20 -3.56 -15.77
CA PRO A 32 -6.53 -2.94 -15.83
C PRO A 32 -7.70 -3.93 -15.62
N ALA A 33 -7.48 -5.23 -15.83
CA ALA A 33 -8.43 -6.28 -15.55
C ALA A 33 -8.54 -6.63 -14.05
N THR A 34 -7.66 -6.07 -13.19
CA THR A 34 -7.76 -6.26 -11.73
C THR A 34 -9.14 -5.82 -11.23
N PRO A 35 -9.85 -6.67 -10.48
CA PRO A 35 -11.16 -6.34 -9.95
C PRO A 35 -11.12 -5.12 -9.02
N TYR A 36 -12.09 -4.24 -9.14
CA TYR A 36 -12.28 -3.08 -8.27
C TYR A 36 -13.75 -2.79 -8.05
N GLN A 37 -14.06 -2.05 -7.00
CA GLN A 37 -15.39 -1.54 -6.70
C GLN A 37 -15.47 -0.05 -7.01
N ALA A 38 -16.70 0.50 -7.13
CA ALA A 38 -16.93 1.93 -7.24
C ALA A 38 -18.14 2.30 -6.38
N TRP A 39 -17.97 3.25 -5.46
CA TRP A 39 -18.99 3.66 -4.50
C TRP A 39 -18.68 5.05 -3.91
N TYR A 40 -19.63 5.63 -3.20
CA TYR A 40 -19.52 6.93 -2.52
C TYR A 40 -19.96 6.82 -1.06
N PHE A 41 -19.48 7.77 -0.25
CA PHE A 41 -19.83 7.84 1.17
C PHE A 41 -21.18 8.51 1.41
N GLY A 42 -21.83 8.17 2.53
CA GLY A 42 -22.99 8.85 3.06
C GLY A 42 -24.25 8.74 2.21
N ASP A 43 -25.27 9.48 2.60
CA ASP A 43 -26.62 9.44 1.99
C ASP A 43 -26.99 10.73 1.25
N THR A 44 -26.24 11.82 1.43
CA THR A 44 -26.43 13.10 0.74
C THR A 44 -25.23 13.45 -0.14
N ALA A 45 -25.39 14.35 -1.11
CA ALA A 45 -24.28 14.79 -1.96
C ALA A 45 -23.26 15.61 -1.17
N GLU A 46 -23.70 16.41 -0.21
CA GLU A 46 -22.85 17.22 0.64
C GLU A 46 -21.97 16.34 1.54
N LEU A 47 -22.56 15.31 2.17
CA LEU A 47 -21.81 14.37 3.01
C LEU A 47 -20.84 13.53 2.18
N ALA A 48 -21.25 13.05 1.00
CA ALA A 48 -20.37 12.34 0.08
C ALA A 48 -19.12 13.17 -0.28
N HIS A 49 -19.34 14.46 -0.59
CA HIS A 49 -18.25 15.39 -0.88
C HIS A 49 -17.34 15.61 0.33
N GLU A 50 -17.92 15.91 1.51
CA GLU A 50 -17.15 16.13 2.74
C GLU A 50 -16.27 14.92 3.08
N LEU A 51 -16.84 13.71 3.03
CA LEU A 51 -16.11 12.51 3.41
C LEU A 51 -15.01 12.14 2.40
N VAL A 52 -15.22 12.36 1.10
CA VAL A 52 -14.15 12.15 0.13
C VAL A 52 -13.05 13.19 0.26
N GLU A 53 -13.38 14.45 0.61
CA GLU A 53 -12.38 15.47 0.95
C GLU A 53 -11.55 15.08 2.18
N LEU A 54 -12.17 14.48 3.20
CA LEU A 54 -11.45 13.93 4.36
C LEU A 54 -10.53 12.76 3.98
N VAL A 55 -10.86 11.98 2.96
CA VAL A 55 -9.92 10.98 2.41
C VAL A 55 -8.76 11.64 1.68
N LEU A 56 -9.04 12.63 0.83
CA LEU A 56 -8.03 13.27 -0.01
C LEU A 56 -7.07 14.16 0.79
N HIS A 57 -7.61 14.96 1.70
CA HIS A 57 -6.90 16.06 2.36
C HIS A 57 -6.93 15.99 3.88
N GLY A 58 -7.68 15.05 4.45
CA GLY A 58 -7.88 14.88 5.88
C GLY A 58 -7.42 13.52 6.42
N PRO A 59 -7.81 13.19 7.67
CA PRO A 59 -7.35 12.01 8.37
C PRO A 59 -8.15 10.72 8.09
N LYS A 60 -9.21 10.76 7.26
CA LYS A 60 -10.09 9.61 7.06
C LYS A 60 -9.37 8.44 6.39
N ARG A 61 -9.23 7.32 7.12
CA ARG A 61 -8.57 6.07 6.67
C ARG A 61 -9.35 4.82 7.04
N ALA A 62 -10.59 4.99 7.51
CA ALA A 62 -11.51 3.89 7.78
C ALA A 62 -12.93 4.27 7.42
N THR A 63 -13.81 3.28 7.35
CA THR A 63 -15.26 3.43 7.18
C THR A 63 -15.98 2.23 7.76
N ALA A 64 -17.23 2.42 8.19
CA ALA A 64 -18.06 1.38 8.75
C ALA A 64 -19.39 1.26 8.01
N GLY A 65 -19.88 0.04 7.87
CA GLY A 65 -21.19 -0.24 7.30
C GLY A 65 -21.88 -1.41 8.01
N LEU A 66 -23.23 -1.46 7.97
CA LEU A 66 -23.95 -2.62 8.50
C LEU A 66 -23.60 -3.86 7.70
N SER A 67 -23.12 -4.90 8.37
CA SER A 67 -22.68 -6.14 7.72
C SER A 67 -23.75 -6.81 6.90
N GLU A 68 -25.00 -6.70 7.33
CA GLU A 68 -26.13 -7.28 6.60
C GLU A 68 -26.38 -6.60 5.25
N PHE A 69 -26.15 -5.28 5.13
CA PHE A 69 -26.25 -4.59 3.85
C PHE A 69 -25.11 -4.95 2.92
N ASN A 70 -23.89 -5.02 3.45
CA ASN A 70 -22.75 -5.50 2.69
C ASN A 70 -22.95 -6.92 2.17
N ASP A 71 -23.55 -7.81 2.97
CA ASP A 71 -23.82 -9.19 2.57
C ASP A 71 -24.90 -9.30 1.47
N GLN A 72 -25.83 -8.33 1.43
CA GLN A 72 -26.87 -8.25 0.39
C GLN A 72 -26.42 -7.56 -0.91
N MET A 73 -25.31 -6.78 -0.83
CA MET A 73 -24.78 -6.01 -1.96
C MET A 73 -23.33 -6.43 -2.25
N PRO A 74 -23.11 -7.65 -2.77
CA PRO A 74 -21.75 -8.17 -2.96
C PRO A 74 -20.86 -7.31 -3.88
N GLN A 75 -21.47 -6.49 -4.77
CA GLN A 75 -20.76 -5.59 -5.68
C GLN A 75 -20.07 -4.41 -4.99
N VAL A 76 -20.46 -4.08 -3.76
CA VAL A 76 -19.84 -3.01 -2.95
C VAL A 76 -19.31 -3.53 -1.60
N LYS A 77 -19.42 -4.82 -1.35
CA LYS A 77 -18.89 -5.44 -0.14
C LYS A 77 -17.37 -5.31 -0.11
N PRO A 78 -16.78 -4.70 0.93
CA PRO A 78 -15.34 -4.56 1.03
C PRO A 78 -14.64 -5.93 1.07
N VAL A 79 -13.44 -5.99 0.47
CA VAL A 79 -12.60 -7.19 0.43
C VAL A 79 -11.18 -6.81 0.83
N ALA A 80 -10.60 -7.51 1.79
CA ALA A 80 -9.23 -7.27 2.22
C ALA A 80 -8.24 -7.40 1.04
N GLY A 81 -7.44 -6.37 0.80
CA GLY A 81 -6.55 -6.23 -0.34
C GLY A 81 -7.25 -5.78 -1.63
N GLY A 82 -8.57 -5.59 -1.64
CA GLY A 82 -9.35 -5.11 -2.77
C GLY A 82 -9.18 -3.61 -3.01
N TYR A 83 -9.50 -3.20 -4.24
CA TYR A 83 -9.45 -1.80 -4.67
C TYR A 83 -10.84 -1.21 -4.81
N SER A 84 -10.97 0.09 -4.51
CA SER A 84 -12.20 0.84 -4.72
C SER A 84 -11.89 2.20 -5.34
N VAL A 85 -12.71 2.58 -6.32
CA VAL A 85 -12.79 3.97 -6.80
C VAL A 85 -13.85 4.68 -6.00
N LEU A 86 -13.45 5.65 -5.19
CA LEU A 86 -14.36 6.54 -4.48
C LEU A 86 -14.89 7.59 -5.45
N THR A 87 -16.20 7.81 -5.43
CA THR A 87 -16.86 8.79 -6.29
C THR A 87 -17.61 9.81 -5.46
N GLU A 88 -17.94 10.94 -6.09
CA GLU A 88 -19.06 11.77 -5.65
C GLU A 88 -20.38 11.03 -5.87
N ARG A 89 -21.47 11.55 -5.29
CA ARG A 89 -22.80 10.94 -5.47
C ARG A 89 -23.29 10.96 -6.92
N ASP A 90 -22.80 11.87 -7.75
CA ASP A 90 -23.10 11.92 -9.19
C ASP A 90 -22.27 10.94 -10.03
N GLY A 91 -21.38 10.15 -9.40
CA GLY A 91 -20.51 9.19 -10.04
C GLY A 91 -19.18 9.77 -10.53
N THR A 92 -18.88 11.05 -10.25
CA THR A 92 -17.56 11.64 -10.56
C THR A 92 -16.45 10.98 -9.72
N PRO A 93 -15.45 10.32 -10.33
CA PRO A 93 -14.41 9.64 -9.59
C PRO A 93 -13.45 10.62 -8.91
N ARG A 94 -13.04 10.35 -7.67
CA ARG A 94 -12.22 11.23 -6.85
C ARG A 94 -10.94 10.56 -6.32
N ALA A 95 -11.00 9.28 -5.96
CA ALA A 95 -9.86 8.60 -5.35
C ALA A 95 -9.84 7.11 -5.69
N VAL A 96 -8.64 6.49 -5.66
CA VAL A 96 -8.49 5.04 -5.55
C VAL A 96 -7.96 4.73 -4.17
N ILE A 97 -8.66 3.85 -3.46
CA ILE A 97 -8.24 3.31 -2.17
C ILE A 97 -8.00 1.80 -2.27
N ARG A 98 -7.27 1.26 -1.30
CA ARG A 98 -7.09 -0.17 -1.11
C ARG A 98 -7.44 -0.55 0.30
N THR A 99 -8.33 -1.51 0.48
CA THR A 99 -8.69 -2.08 1.79
C THR A 99 -7.48 -2.80 2.39
N THR A 100 -7.05 -2.41 3.58
CA THR A 100 -5.90 -3.02 4.28
C THR A 100 -6.33 -4.00 5.35
N VAL A 101 -7.37 -3.64 6.11
CA VAL A 101 -7.93 -4.46 7.19
C VAL A 101 -9.45 -4.45 7.07
N LEU A 102 -10.05 -5.60 7.24
CA LEU A 102 -11.50 -5.76 7.31
C LEU A 102 -11.83 -6.62 8.53
N GLU A 103 -12.60 -6.07 9.46
CA GLU A 103 -13.06 -6.75 10.67
C GLU A 103 -14.58 -6.69 10.74
N ARG A 104 -15.20 -7.71 11.32
CA ARG A 104 -16.63 -7.72 11.62
C ARG A 104 -16.82 -7.82 13.13
N ARG A 105 -17.51 -6.84 13.71
CA ARG A 105 -17.76 -6.76 15.16
C ARG A 105 -19.17 -6.24 15.44
N PRO A 106 -19.76 -6.51 16.62
CA PRO A 106 -20.95 -5.78 17.09
C PRO A 106 -20.64 -4.28 17.19
N PHE A 107 -21.61 -3.43 16.89
CA PHE A 107 -21.47 -1.97 16.97
C PHE A 107 -21.01 -1.51 18.36
N CYS A 108 -21.53 -2.11 19.42
CA CYS A 108 -21.16 -1.77 20.80
C CYS A 108 -19.67 -2.03 21.12
N GLU A 109 -19.01 -2.93 20.39
CA GLU A 109 -17.60 -3.31 20.57
C GLU A 109 -16.61 -2.50 19.72
N VAL A 110 -17.08 -1.53 18.94
CA VAL A 110 -16.18 -0.62 18.21
C VAL A 110 -15.40 0.23 19.18
N ASP A 111 -14.09 0.35 18.97
CA ASP A 111 -13.16 1.01 19.88
C ASP A 111 -12.72 2.41 19.40
N ALA A 112 -12.08 3.16 20.29
CA ALA A 112 -11.61 4.52 20.01
C ALA A 112 -10.53 4.59 18.94
N SER A 113 -9.76 3.51 18.74
CA SER A 113 -8.75 3.46 17.67
C SER A 113 -9.41 3.49 16.29
N PHE A 114 -10.53 2.76 16.14
CA PHE A 114 -11.26 2.78 14.87
C PHE A 114 -11.90 4.15 14.60
N ALA A 115 -12.54 4.77 15.61
CA ALA A 115 -13.09 6.12 15.47
C ALA A 115 -12.03 7.17 15.09
N LEU A 116 -10.82 7.05 15.66
CA LEU A 116 -9.69 7.89 15.32
C LEU A 116 -9.24 7.72 13.84
N ASP A 117 -9.20 6.46 13.37
CA ASP A 117 -8.81 6.12 11.99
C ASP A 117 -9.89 6.52 10.97
N GLU A 118 -11.18 6.47 11.36
CA GLU A 118 -12.27 6.93 10.50
C GLU A 118 -12.21 8.43 10.25
N GLY A 119 -11.70 9.20 11.22
CA GLY A 119 -11.26 10.56 10.98
C GLY A 119 -12.38 11.58 10.75
N GLU A 120 -13.61 11.26 11.16
CA GLU A 120 -14.80 12.13 11.05
C GLU A 120 -15.07 12.90 12.34
N GLY A 121 -15.83 13.97 12.26
CA GLY A 121 -16.26 14.76 13.40
C GLY A 121 -15.10 15.19 14.32
N ASP A 122 -15.26 15.04 15.62
CA ASP A 122 -14.21 15.32 16.60
C ASP A 122 -13.24 14.14 16.82
N ARG A 123 -13.43 13.03 16.10
CA ARG A 123 -12.62 11.80 16.11
C ARG A 123 -12.68 11.05 17.44
N THR A 124 -13.65 11.34 18.31
CA THR A 124 -13.88 10.57 19.52
C THR A 124 -14.81 9.40 19.28
N LEU A 125 -14.69 8.34 20.10
CA LEU A 125 -15.61 7.20 20.04
C LEU A 125 -17.06 7.61 20.36
N ALA A 126 -17.26 8.63 21.17
CA ALA A 126 -18.59 9.11 21.54
C ALA A 126 -19.28 9.75 20.32
N ASP A 127 -18.61 10.68 19.64
CA ASP A 127 -19.12 11.33 18.45
C ASP A 127 -19.34 10.31 17.32
N TRP A 128 -18.40 9.40 17.13
CA TRP A 128 -18.49 8.29 16.18
C TRP A 128 -19.76 7.45 16.42
N LYS A 129 -19.97 7.00 17.67
CA LYS A 129 -21.16 6.19 18.03
C LYS A 129 -22.46 6.97 17.81
N ASP A 130 -22.49 8.24 18.15
CA ASP A 130 -23.69 9.06 17.98
C ASP A 130 -24.01 9.33 16.50
N GLY A 131 -23.01 9.59 15.67
CA GLY A 131 -23.16 9.75 14.22
C GLY A 131 -23.66 8.46 13.56
N HIS A 132 -22.97 7.35 13.77
CA HIS A 132 -23.30 6.07 13.14
C HIS A 132 -24.62 5.49 13.66
N ARG A 133 -24.96 5.68 14.94
CA ARG A 133 -26.26 5.29 15.47
C ARG A 133 -27.41 6.01 14.73
N ARG A 134 -27.27 7.31 14.49
CA ARG A 134 -28.26 8.10 13.71
C ARG A 134 -28.34 7.58 12.28
N PHE A 135 -27.20 7.42 11.63
CA PHE A 135 -27.12 6.95 10.25
C PHE A 135 -27.76 5.58 10.05
N PHE A 136 -27.33 4.57 10.83
CA PHE A 136 -27.89 3.21 10.75
C PHE A 136 -29.37 3.13 11.16
N THR A 137 -29.81 3.99 12.09
CA THR A 137 -31.22 4.09 12.45
C THR A 137 -32.04 4.58 11.26
N CYS A 138 -31.57 5.59 10.52
CA CYS A 138 -32.23 6.10 9.33
C CYS A 138 -32.27 5.06 8.20
N GLU A 139 -31.14 4.37 7.92
CA GLU A 139 -31.10 3.32 6.93
C GLU A 139 -32.08 2.18 7.20
N LEU A 140 -32.09 1.66 8.43
CA LEU A 140 -32.98 0.58 8.84
C LEU A 140 -34.46 0.99 8.88
N ALA A 141 -34.75 2.25 9.21
CA ALA A 141 -36.12 2.77 9.23
C ALA A 141 -36.75 2.74 7.84
N LEU A 142 -35.99 2.93 6.75
CA LEU A 142 -36.47 2.80 5.39
C LEU A 142 -36.94 1.37 5.06
N LEU A 143 -36.43 0.38 5.79
CA LEU A 143 -36.83 -1.02 5.68
C LEU A 143 -37.84 -1.46 6.75
N GLY A 144 -38.38 -0.52 7.55
CA GLY A 144 -39.30 -0.82 8.66
C GLY A 144 -38.63 -1.54 9.83
N ARG A 145 -37.30 -1.45 9.97
CA ARG A 145 -36.50 -2.12 10.99
C ARG A 145 -35.95 -1.11 12.01
N ARG A 146 -35.49 -1.62 13.12
CA ARG A 146 -34.87 -0.81 14.19
C ARG A 146 -33.42 -1.18 14.35
N PHE A 147 -32.59 -0.17 14.57
CA PHE A 147 -31.19 -0.35 14.93
C PHE A 147 -31.04 -0.91 16.36
N ASP A 148 -30.12 -1.83 16.53
CA ASP A 148 -29.69 -2.38 17.82
C ASP A 148 -28.15 -2.39 17.90
N GLU A 149 -27.59 -2.01 19.03
CA GLU A 149 -26.12 -1.91 19.21
C GLU A 149 -25.38 -3.26 19.15
N SER A 150 -26.10 -4.38 19.22
CA SER A 150 -25.51 -5.72 18.99
C SER A 150 -25.39 -6.08 17.51
N MET A 151 -25.95 -5.27 16.60
CA MET A 151 -25.85 -5.51 15.16
C MET A 151 -24.39 -5.48 14.70
N ALA A 152 -24.05 -6.40 13.81
CA ALA A 152 -22.70 -6.49 13.28
C ALA A 152 -22.44 -5.36 12.27
N VAL A 153 -21.26 -4.76 12.40
CA VAL A 153 -20.71 -3.78 11.47
C VAL A 153 -19.41 -4.31 10.87
N ASP A 154 -19.22 -4.07 9.60
CA ASP A 154 -17.95 -4.28 8.91
C ASP A 154 -17.12 -3.01 9.08
N LEU A 155 -15.96 -3.17 9.67
CA LEU A 155 -14.98 -2.12 9.95
C LEU A 155 -13.84 -2.22 8.95
N GLU A 156 -13.86 -1.34 7.97
CA GLU A 156 -12.87 -1.30 6.91
C GLU A 156 -11.82 -0.24 7.20
N ARG A 157 -10.53 -0.61 7.17
CA ARG A 157 -9.40 0.32 7.08
C ARG A 157 -8.81 0.26 5.69
N PHE A 158 -8.43 1.42 5.15
CA PHE A 158 -7.91 1.54 3.80
C PHE A 158 -6.75 2.52 3.68
N GLU A 159 -6.04 2.42 2.59
CA GLU A 159 -5.00 3.36 2.14
C GLU A 159 -5.48 4.11 0.93
N LEU A 160 -5.20 5.42 0.88
CA LEU A 160 -5.35 6.23 -0.33
C LEU A 160 -4.16 5.97 -1.25
N LEU A 161 -4.42 5.57 -2.50
CA LEU A 161 -3.40 5.29 -3.50
C LEU A 161 -3.36 6.33 -4.63
N TYR A 162 -4.49 6.96 -4.95
CA TYR A 162 -4.58 7.92 -6.05
C TYR A 162 -5.68 8.96 -5.77
N PRO A 163 -5.52 10.25 -6.10
CA PRO A 163 -4.38 10.82 -6.82
C PRO A 163 -3.07 10.78 -6.00
N PHE A 164 -1.92 10.72 -6.68
CA PHE A 164 -0.63 10.46 -6.03
C PHE A 164 -0.16 11.58 -5.11
N ASP A 165 -0.44 12.83 -5.46
CA ASP A 165 -0.13 13.99 -4.62
C ASP A 165 -0.85 13.92 -3.27
N ALA A 166 -2.14 13.58 -3.27
CA ALA A 166 -2.91 13.37 -2.04
C ALA A 166 -2.44 12.10 -1.29
N ALA A 167 -2.09 11.02 -2.00
CA ALA A 167 -1.56 9.80 -1.40
C ALA A 167 -0.21 10.01 -0.72
N LEU A 168 0.63 10.88 -1.26
CA LEU A 168 1.94 11.23 -0.70
C LEU A 168 1.83 12.19 0.49
N ASN A 169 0.82 13.09 0.50
CA ASN A 169 0.68 14.18 1.46
C ASN A 169 -0.61 14.12 2.32
N PRO A 170 -0.90 13.03 3.03
CA PRO A 170 -2.08 13.01 3.91
C PRO A 170 -1.85 13.89 5.13
N VAL A 171 -2.82 14.73 5.45
CA VAL A 171 -2.78 15.59 6.62
C VAL A 171 -2.82 14.76 7.91
N GLY A 172 -1.89 15.04 8.82
CA GLY A 172 -1.86 14.45 10.16
C GLY A 172 -1.45 12.98 10.25
N CYS A 173 -0.91 12.41 9.18
CA CYS A 173 -0.35 11.06 9.19
C CYS A 173 1.19 11.11 9.25
N GLY A 174 1.77 10.28 10.12
CA GLY A 174 3.21 10.03 10.13
C GLY A 174 3.65 9.12 8.98
N PRO A 175 4.88 8.58 9.05
CA PRO A 175 5.45 7.74 8.01
C PRO A 175 4.55 6.53 7.66
N ARG A 176 4.27 6.33 6.36
CA ARG A 176 3.42 5.25 5.86
C ARG A 176 4.13 4.37 4.85
N LEU A 177 3.62 3.17 4.70
CA LEU A 177 4.06 2.20 3.70
C LEU A 177 2.96 2.05 2.65
N LEU A 178 3.28 2.32 1.38
CA LEU A 178 2.38 2.15 0.24
C LEU A 178 2.84 0.93 -0.58
N PRO A 179 1.97 -0.08 -0.79
CA PRO A 179 2.32 -1.32 -1.49
C PRO A 179 2.07 -1.19 -3.01
N CYS A 180 2.63 -0.18 -3.65
CA CYS A 180 2.47 0.04 -5.08
C CYS A 180 3.65 0.82 -5.67
N LEU A 181 3.82 0.68 -6.99
CA LEU A 181 4.74 1.50 -7.77
C LEU A 181 4.11 2.89 -7.99
N LEU A 182 4.64 3.89 -7.28
CA LEU A 182 4.24 5.29 -7.48
C LEU A 182 5.10 5.95 -8.56
N PRO A 183 4.53 6.82 -9.42
CA PRO A 183 5.31 7.66 -10.31
C PRO A 183 6.38 8.46 -9.55
N GLY A 184 7.64 8.37 -10.04
CA GLY A 184 8.77 9.01 -9.37
C GLY A 184 9.38 8.25 -8.19
N ALA A 185 8.74 7.21 -7.66
CA ALA A 185 9.25 6.46 -6.50
C ALA A 185 10.63 5.83 -6.79
N MET A 186 10.81 5.24 -7.97
CA MET A 186 12.08 4.61 -8.32
C MET A 186 13.19 5.63 -8.62
N ALA A 187 12.84 6.81 -9.14
CA ALA A 187 13.79 7.92 -9.26
C ALA A 187 14.23 8.43 -7.89
N ALA A 188 13.29 8.58 -6.95
CA ALA A 188 13.59 8.94 -5.56
C ALA A 188 14.44 7.85 -4.87
N SER A 189 14.17 6.56 -5.12
CA SER A 189 14.99 5.44 -4.64
C SER A 189 16.44 5.55 -5.13
N ALA A 190 16.64 5.82 -6.42
CA ALA A 190 17.97 6.03 -6.99
C ALA A 190 18.69 7.21 -6.30
N ALA A 191 18.01 8.34 -6.13
CA ALA A 191 18.57 9.53 -5.48
C ALA A 191 18.97 9.24 -4.02
N LEU A 192 18.09 8.60 -3.22
CA LEU A 192 18.36 8.22 -1.84
C LEU A 192 19.58 7.31 -1.74
N GLN A 193 19.68 6.30 -2.62
CA GLN A 193 20.82 5.38 -2.63
C GLN A 193 22.10 6.09 -3.06
N SER A 194 22.08 6.88 -4.13
CA SER A 194 23.26 7.60 -4.62
C SER A 194 23.81 8.57 -3.57
N GLN A 195 22.93 9.33 -2.91
CA GLN A 195 23.31 10.26 -1.85
C GLN A 195 23.90 9.54 -0.63
N TYR A 196 23.22 8.48 -0.15
CA TYR A 196 23.65 7.72 0.99
C TYR A 196 25.02 7.06 0.73
N TYR A 197 25.15 6.32 -0.36
CA TYR A 197 26.39 5.59 -0.65
C TYR A 197 27.55 6.49 -1.07
N ALA A 198 27.28 7.65 -1.67
CA ALA A 198 28.33 8.65 -1.93
C ALA A 198 28.88 9.23 -0.63
N ARG A 199 28.00 9.60 0.30
CA ARG A 199 28.37 10.21 1.58
C ARG A 199 29.12 9.23 2.49
N ASP A 200 28.60 8.01 2.63
CA ASP A 200 29.03 7.09 3.69
C ASP A 200 30.05 6.04 3.18
N HIS A 201 30.10 5.80 1.86
CA HIS A 201 30.90 4.74 1.26
C HIS A 201 31.76 5.20 0.06
N GLY A 202 31.69 6.49 -0.30
CA GLY A 202 32.49 7.06 -1.40
C GLY A 202 32.11 6.55 -2.79
N PHE A 203 30.91 6.00 -2.98
CA PHE A 203 30.42 5.58 -4.29
C PHE A 203 30.13 6.82 -5.14
N GLY A 204 30.56 6.78 -6.39
CA GLY A 204 30.42 7.91 -7.32
C GLY A 204 29.45 7.63 -8.47
N VAL A 205 29.65 8.39 -9.54
CA VAL A 205 28.83 8.35 -10.75
C VAL A 205 28.66 6.95 -11.36
N VAL A 206 29.64 6.07 -11.20
CA VAL A 206 29.57 4.68 -11.68
C VAL A 206 28.45 3.91 -11.00
N PHE A 207 28.32 4.06 -9.68
CA PHE A 207 27.23 3.47 -8.93
C PHE A 207 25.88 4.05 -9.34
N GLU A 208 25.77 5.38 -9.42
CA GLU A 208 24.54 6.07 -9.81
C GLU A 208 24.08 5.64 -11.21
N ALA A 209 24.97 5.67 -12.20
CA ALA A 209 24.67 5.25 -13.56
C ALA A 209 24.17 3.79 -13.62
N GLY A 210 24.83 2.88 -12.87
CA GLY A 210 24.43 1.49 -12.76
C GLY A 210 23.01 1.37 -12.13
N ARG A 211 22.74 2.11 -11.04
CA ARG A 211 21.40 2.11 -10.41
C ARG A 211 20.31 2.58 -11.36
N MET A 212 20.54 3.66 -12.10
CA MET A 212 19.57 4.19 -13.06
C MET A 212 19.31 3.20 -14.19
N ALA A 213 20.34 2.56 -14.73
CA ALA A 213 20.21 1.55 -15.79
C ALA A 213 19.43 0.32 -15.30
N ASP A 214 19.75 -0.20 -14.13
CA ASP A 214 19.06 -1.33 -13.48
C ASP A 214 17.57 -1.03 -13.26
N ILE A 215 17.26 0.16 -12.72
CA ILE A 215 15.88 0.60 -12.48
C ILE A 215 15.12 0.76 -13.78
N ALA A 216 15.73 1.38 -14.81
CA ALA A 216 15.10 1.53 -16.11
C ALA A 216 14.76 0.17 -16.74
N GLY A 217 15.70 -0.80 -16.66
CA GLY A 217 15.48 -2.17 -17.14
C GLY A 217 14.35 -2.89 -16.39
N PHE A 218 14.24 -2.69 -15.09
CA PHE A 218 13.13 -3.22 -14.28
C PHE A 218 11.79 -2.60 -14.68
N LEU A 219 11.70 -1.27 -14.73
CA LEU A 219 10.47 -0.56 -15.08
C LEU A 219 9.95 -0.93 -16.48
N ALA A 220 10.84 -1.18 -17.43
CA ALA A 220 10.48 -1.57 -18.79
C ALA A 220 9.81 -2.95 -18.88
N ARG A 221 9.97 -3.81 -17.87
CA ARG A 221 9.43 -5.18 -17.83
C ARG A 221 8.59 -5.47 -16.59
N PHE A 222 8.25 -4.43 -15.84
CA PHE A 222 7.47 -4.55 -14.59
C PHE A 222 6.15 -5.28 -14.85
N ASP A 223 5.86 -6.25 -13.99
CA ASP A 223 4.66 -7.08 -14.02
C ASP A 223 4.16 -7.27 -12.58
N SER A 224 3.03 -6.67 -12.25
CA SER A 224 2.47 -6.68 -10.89
C SER A 224 2.11 -8.07 -10.35
N ASP A 225 1.92 -9.07 -11.22
CA ASP A 225 1.67 -10.44 -10.79
C ASP A 225 2.92 -11.14 -10.28
N ARG A 226 4.08 -10.70 -10.77
CA ARG A 226 5.39 -11.25 -10.46
C ARG A 226 6.22 -10.35 -9.56
N ASP A 227 6.19 -9.05 -9.83
CA ASP A 227 7.04 -8.06 -9.17
C ASP A 227 6.28 -7.33 -8.05
N GLY A 228 6.98 -6.90 -7.02
CA GLY A 228 6.39 -6.12 -5.93
C GLY A 228 7.23 -4.91 -5.58
N VAL A 229 6.57 -3.77 -5.37
CA VAL A 229 7.20 -2.51 -4.96
C VAL A 229 6.50 -1.97 -3.72
N TRP A 230 7.28 -1.62 -2.71
CA TRP A 230 6.79 -0.94 -1.50
C TRP A 230 7.56 0.34 -1.29
N VAL A 231 6.82 1.39 -0.97
CA VAL A 231 7.34 2.75 -0.85
C VAL A 231 6.99 3.30 0.53
N ALA A 232 7.99 3.67 1.31
CA ALA A 232 7.79 4.44 2.54
C ALA A 232 7.69 5.93 2.17
N VAL A 233 6.63 6.59 2.64
CA VAL A 233 6.38 8.02 2.40
C VAL A 233 6.22 8.75 3.72
N ASP A 234 6.75 9.97 3.77
CA ASP A 234 6.60 10.89 4.91
C ASP A 234 6.72 12.33 4.42
N GLY A 235 5.85 13.22 4.92
CA GLY A 235 5.85 14.63 4.57
C GLY A 235 5.79 14.91 3.05
N GLY A 236 5.07 14.09 2.28
CA GLY A 236 4.94 14.23 0.84
C GLY A 236 6.11 13.70 0.01
N HIS A 237 7.07 13.04 0.65
CA HIS A 237 8.28 12.58 -0.02
C HIS A 237 8.46 11.08 0.16
N VAL A 238 9.03 10.44 -0.86
CA VAL A 238 9.52 9.07 -0.76
C VAL A 238 10.74 9.05 0.17
N GLN A 239 10.62 8.29 1.25
CA GLN A 239 11.62 8.17 2.31
C GLN A 239 12.22 6.75 2.41
N GLY A 240 11.77 5.85 1.57
CA GLY A 240 12.32 4.50 1.50
C GLY A 240 11.64 3.65 0.45
N THR A 241 12.32 2.62 0.01
CA THR A 241 11.79 1.65 -0.96
C THR A 241 12.33 0.27 -0.68
N ILE A 242 11.61 -0.74 -1.15
CA ILE A 242 12.07 -2.12 -1.30
C ILE A 242 11.33 -2.74 -2.50
N VAL A 243 12.01 -3.59 -3.25
CA VAL A 243 11.44 -4.23 -4.44
C VAL A 243 11.71 -5.73 -4.38
N ILE A 244 10.72 -6.52 -4.78
CA ILE A 244 10.86 -7.92 -5.17
C ILE A 244 10.77 -7.97 -6.69
N ASP A 245 11.85 -8.39 -7.33
CA ASP A 245 12.00 -8.53 -8.78
C ASP A 245 11.98 -10.01 -9.14
N GLY A 246 10.83 -10.50 -9.59
CA GLY A 246 10.65 -11.90 -10.00
C GLY A 246 11.12 -12.21 -11.42
N GLY A 247 11.50 -11.19 -12.18
CA GLY A 247 12.06 -11.33 -13.52
C GLY A 247 13.57 -11.10 -13.56
N ALA A 248 14.25 -11.08 -12.43
CA ALA A 248 15.69 -10.92 -12.36
C ALA A 248 16.47 -12.17 -12.77
N ASP A 249 15.86 -13.34 -12.60
CA ASP A 249 16.41 -14.65 -12.93
C ASP A 249 15.57 -15.38 -13.99
N ASP A 250 16.18 -16.34 -14.69
CA ASP A 250 15.47 -17.26 -15.60
C ASP A 250 14.67 -18.36 -14.83
N ASP A 251 14.96 -18.59 -13.54
CA ASP A 251 14.20 -19.54 -12.69
C ASP A 251 12.95 -18.83 -12.11
N PRO A 252 11.73 -19.21 -12.55
CA PRO A 252 10.50 -18.57 -12.07
C PRO A 252 10.20 -18.81 -10.58
N ARG A 253 10.95 -19.70 -9.91
CA ARG A 253 10.84 -19.96 -8.47
C ARG A 253 11.73 -19.05 -7.63
N ARG A 254 12.55 -18.20 -8.29
CA ARG A 254 13.48 -17.28 -7.65
C ARG A 254 13.08 -15.85 -7.89
N ALA A 255 13.36 -15.00 -6.90
CA ALA A 255 13.24 -13.55 -7.04
C ALA A 255 14.44 -12.84 -6.42
N GLN A 256 14.70 -11.64 -6.88
CA GLN A 256 15.72 -10.77 -6.30
C GLN A 256 15.08 -9.68 -5.45
N LEU A 257 15.52 -9.52 -4.20
CA LEU A 257 15.23 -8.35 -3.38
C LEU A 257 16.20 -7.23 -3.77
N ARG A 258 15.65 -6.09 -4.17
CA ARG A 258 16.41 -4.96 -4.74
C ARG A 258 16.03 -3.63 -4.10
N TRP A 259 16.91 -2.66 -4.24
CA TRP A 259 16.70 -1.24 -3.91
C TRP A 259 16.06 -1.02 -2.53
N PHE A 260 16.54 -1.80 -1.55
CA PHE A 260 16.14 -1.62 -0.17
C PHE A 260 16.93 -0.43 0.42
N ILE A 261 16.22 0.66 0.69
CA ILE A 261 16.75 1.88 1.28
C ILE A 261 15.73 2.53 2.19
N VAL A 262 16.19 3.14 3.28
CA VAL A 262 15.38 3.99 4.18
C VAL A 262 16.21 5.25 4.46
N ALA A 263 15.60 6.42 4.26
CA ALA A 263 16.19 7.71 4.55
C ALA A 263 16.58 7.82 6.04
N ASP A 264 17.61 8.58 6.33
CA ASP A 264 18.15 8.70 7.69
C ASP A 264 17.10 9.12 8.72
N GLY A 265 16.17 10.01 8.36
CA GLY A 265 15.11 10.49 9.23
C GLY A 265 14.11 9.40 9.69
N LEU A 266 14.00 8.28 8.98
CA LEU A 266 13.13 7.15 9.34
C LEU A 266 13.88 5.92 9.87
N ARG A 267 15.21 5.97 9.93
CA ARG A 267 16.01 4.88 10.51
C ARG A 267 15.79 4.78 12.02
N GLY A 268 15.88 3.57 12.55
CA GLY A 268 15.61 3.32 13.97
C GLY A 268 14.13 3.36 14.39
N GLN A 269 13.23 3.73 13.50
CA GLN A 269 11.78 3.81 13.77
C GLN A 269 10.99 2.59 13.26
N GLY A 270 11.68 1.50 12.94
CA GLY A 270 11.03 0.24 12.49
C GLY A 270 10.61 0.21 11.02
N MET A 271 10.76 1.31 10.25
CA MET A 271 10.30 1.37 8.86
C MET A 271 11.01 0.35 7.96
N GLY A 272 12.31 0.13 8.14
CA GLY A 272 13.04 -0.90 7.40
C GLY A 272 12.48 -2.31 7.64
N ARG A 273 12.12 -2.63 8.88
CA ARG A 273 11.47 -3.91 9.22
C ARG A 273 10.12 -4.06 8.53
N ARG A 274 9.28 -3.03 8.59
CA ARG A 274 7.95 -3.02 7.94
C ARG A 274 8.05 -3.21 6.41
N LEU A 275 9.01 -2.55 5.77
CA LEU A 275 9.29 -2.73 4.33
C LEU A 275 9.66 -4.18 4.02
N LEU A 276 10.59 -4.76 4.79
CA LEU A 276 11.04 -6.13 4.57
C LEU A 276 9.94 -7.16 4.89
N GLU A 277 9.12 -6.95 5.93
CA GLU A 277 7.94 -7.76 6.25
C GLU A 277 6.96 -7.81 5.07
N ALA A 278 6.60 -6.64 4.52
CA ALA A 278 5.67 -6.56 3.39
C ALA A 278 6.24 -7.26 2.14
N ALA A 279 7.51 -7.03 1.83
CA ALA A 279 8.19 -7.65 0.69
C ALA A 279 8.28 -9.18 0.85
N MET A 280 8.66 -9.67 2.04
CA MET A 280 8.78 -11.11 2.29
C MET A 280 7.42 -11.81 2.43
N ALA A 281 6.39 -11.13 2.91
CA ALA A 281 5.02 -11.65 2.88
C ALA A 281 4.50 -11.86 1.44
N PHE A 282 4.88 -11.00 0.50
CA PHE A 282 4.60 -11.18 -0.92
C PHE A 282 5.45 -12.31 -1.51
N ALA A 283 6.76 -12.25 -1.33
CA ALA A 283 7.70 -13.19 -1.90
C ALA A 283 7.47 -14.63 -1.41
N GLY A 284 7.23 -14.83 -0.10
CA GLY A 284 6.99 -16.12 0.50
C GLY A 284 5.72 -16.85 -0.01
N ARG A 285 4.78 -16.16 -0.62
CA ARG A 285 3.63 -16.77 -1.28
C ARG A 285 3.90 -17.22 -2.73
N ARG A 286 4.94 -16.66 -3.37
CA ARG A 286 5.20 -16.80 -4.81
C ARG A 286 6.47 -17.56 -5.13
N TYR A 287 7.53 -17.35 -4.34
CA TYR A 287 8.87 -17.84 -4.64
C TYR A 287 9.36 -18.87 -3.60
N GLU A 288 10.20 -19.78 -4.04
CA GLU A 288 10.90 -20.74 -3.17
C GLU A 288 12.18 -20.13 -2.61
N ARG A 289 12.78 -19.20 -3.36
CA ARG A 289 14.05 -18.56 -2.99
C ARG A 289 14.00 -17.05 -3.28
N VAL A 290 14.60 -16.29 -2.38
CA VAL A 290 14.84 -14.84 -2.57
C VAL A 290 16.30 -14.58 -2.32
N HIS A 291 16.97 -13.95 -3.26
CA HIS A 291 18.36 -13.55 -3.10
C HIS A 291 18.53 -12.03 -3.14
N LEU A 292 19.61 -11.55 -2.60
CA LEU A 292 20.02 -10.14 -2.66
C LEU A 292 21.54 -10.00 -2.73
N GLY A 293 22.01 -8.91 -3.34
CA GLY A 293 23.39 -8.48 -3.33
C GLY A 293 23.55 -7.21 -2.50
N THR A 294 24.60 -7.18 -1.67
CA THR A 294 24.95 -6.06 -0.82
C THR A 294 26.47 -6.05 -0.60
N PHE A 295 26.98 -5.29 0.36
CA PHE A 295 28.38 -5.30 0.74
C PHE A 295 28.55 -5.16 2.26
N ALA A 296 29.74 -5.49 2.77
CA ALA A 296 30.07 -5.41 4.18
C ALA A 296 30.04 -3.96 4.69
N GLY A 297 29.64 -3.76 5.95
CA GLY A 297 29.53 -2.43 6.58
C GLY A 297 28.12 -1.89 6.66
N LEU A 298 27.13 -2.59 6.14
CA LEU A 298 25.70 -2.26 6.27
C LEU A 298 25.06 -3.07 7.41
N ASP A 299 25.55 -2.91 8.65
CA ASP A 299 25.20 -3.77 9.78
C ASP A 299 23.71 -3.77 10.12
N ALA A 300 23.02 -2.62 10.02
CA ALA A 300 21.58 -2.55 10.28
C ALA A 300 20.78 -3.38 9.26
N ALA A 301 21.15 -3.34 7.99
CA ALA A 301 20.51 -4.15 6.95
C ALA A 301 20.85 -5.62 7.13
N ARG A 302 22.11 -5.96 7.46
CA ARG A 302 22.54 -7.33 7.74
C ARG A 302 21.71 -7.95 8.86
N HIS A 303 21.54 -7.28 10.00
CA HIS A 303 20.73 -7.80 11.10
C HIS A 303 19.26 -8.06 10.68
N LEU A 304 18.69 -7.17 9.86
CA LEU A 304 17.35 -7.40 9.32
C LEU A 304 17.32 -8.66 8.42
N TYR A 305 18.29 -8.83 7.53
CA TYR A 305 18.35 -10.02 6.68
C TYR A 305 18.47 -11.31 7.50
N GLU A 306 19.34 -11.32 8.51
CA GLU A 306 19.52 -12.45 9.44
C GLU A 306 18.22 -12.78 10.21
N ASP A 307 17.54 -11.76 10.75
CA ASP A 307 16.26 -11.89 11.46
C ASP A 307 15.14 -12.52 10.56
N PHE A 308 15.17 -12.21 9.27
CA PHE A 308 14.21 -12.75 8.29
C PHE A 308 14.64 -14.09 7.68
N GLY A 309 15.73 -14.67 8.17
CA GLY A 309 16.18 -16.01 7.78
C GLY A 309 17.04 -16.03 6.51
N PHE A 310 17.50 -14.90 6.01
CA PHE A 310 18.51 -14.87 4.95
C PHE A 310 19.84 -15.39 5.49
N ARG A 311 20.56 -16.12 4.64
CA ARG A 311 21.93 -16.62 4.94
C ARG A 311 22.89 -16.10 3.88
N ARG A 312 24.10 -15.69 4.31
CA ARG A 312 25.15 -15.28 3.41
C ARG A 312 25.68 -16.49 2.65
N THR A 313 25.68 -16.42 1.34
CA THR A 313 26.11 -17.50 0.42
C THR A 313 27.46 -17.22 -0.22
N LEU A 314 27.83 -15.93 -0.38
CA LEU A 314 29.10 -15.51 -1.00
C LEU A 314 29.61 -14.23 -0.35
N GLU A 315 30.93 -14.12 -0.23
CA GLU A 315 31.64 -12.88 0.10
C GLU A 315 32.92 -12.82 -0.73
N ARG A 316 33.16 -11.71 -1.43
CA ARG A 316 34.36 -11.52 -2.26
C ARG A 316 34.68 -10.04 -2.42
N PRO A 317 35.96 -9.66 -2.66
CA PRO A 317 36.30 -8.31 -3.11
C PRO A 317 35.64 -8.00 -4.45
N SER A 318 35.16 -6.76 -4.62
CA SER A 318 34.49 -6.29 -5.82
C SER A 318 34.66 -4.79 -5.98
N THR A 319 34.81 -4.33 -7.22
CA THR A 319 34.92 -2.91 -7.59
C THR A 319 33.76 -2.46 -8.49
N GLN A 320 32.71 -3.28 -8.59
CA GLN A 320 31.59 -3.02 -9.51
C GLN A 320 30.87 -1.70 -9.24
N TRP A 321 30.98 -1.15 -8.02
CA TRP A 321 30.36 0.11 -7.61
C TRP A 321 31.34 1.29 -7.53
N GLY A 322 32.56 1.09 -8.03
CA GLY A 322 33.67 2.05 -8.04
C GLY A 322 34.75 1.72 -7.00
N PRO A 323 34.63 2.10 -5.73
CA PRO A 323 35.59 1.68 -4.68
C PRO A 323 35.56 0.15 -4.47
N GLU A 324 36.71 -0.39 -4.02
CA GLU A 324 36.76 -1.79 -3.59
C GLU A 324 35.99 -1.99 -2.30
N VAL A 325 35.06 -2.95 -2.31
CA VAL A 325 34.26 -3.38 -1.15
C VAL A 325 34.21 -4.90 -1.08
N LEU A 326 33.88 -5.44 0.10
CA LEU A 326 33.52 -6.86 0.22
C LEU A 326 32.06 -7.05 -0.16
N GLU A 327 31.84 -7.44 -1.42
CA GLU A 327 30.51 -7.80 -1.93
C GLU A 327 30.01 -9.04 -1.21
N GLN A 328 28.72 -9.04 -0.84
CA GLN A 328 28.04 -10.12 -0.17
C GLN A 328 26.75 -10.50 -0.92
N HIS A 329 26.56 -11.80 -1.09
CA HIS A 329 25.28 -12.33 -1.57
C HIS A 329 24.58 -13.09 -0.43
N TRP A 330 23.29 -12.90 -0.33
CA TRP A 330 22.43 -13.51 0.68
C TRP A 330 21.26 -14.21 0.00
N GLU A 331 20.82 -15.33 0.57
CA GLU A 331 19.68 -16.10 0.06
C GLU A 331 18.77 -16.50 1.22
N TRP A 332 17.47 -16.35 0.97
CA TRP A 332 16.39 -16.91 1.77
C TRP A 332 15.77 -18.07 1.00
N VAL A 333 15.43 -19.15 1.71
CA VAL A 333 14.77 -20.36 1.18
C VAL A 333 13.53 -20.59 2.02
N ARG A 334 12.39 -20.85 1.34
CA ARG A 334 11.10 -21.13 1.98
C ARG A 334 11.20 -22.38 2.82
#